data_3abbbfef872bbf8104127cff45077e11
#
_entry.id   3abbbfef872bbf8104127cff45077e11
#
_cell.length_a   1.000
_cell.length_b   1.000
_cell.length_c   1.000
_cell.angle_alpha   90.00
_cell.angle_beta   90.00
_cell.angle_gamma   90.00
#
_symmetry.space_group_name_H-M   'P 1'
#
loop_
_entity.id
_entity.type
_entity.pdbx_description
1 polymer ?
#
loop_
_entity_poly.entity_id
_entity_poly.type
_entity_poly.pdbx_seq_one_letter_code
_entity_poly.pdbx_strand_id
1 'polypeptide(L)'
;MIAFTAPTPSLTAAFDLHLQRAAPIVVGRIGTGGVRSHVTVIGGRLEGRPEGGEIIGGSETRLKRADGVTLVEVAYLIRLASGATVRGHGTGYEEAGGALRLSLLFETPQEGAVPDAFGRAYVGEQPTDSRVMTLHRID
;
A
#
# COMPACT_ATOMS: atom_id res chain seq x y z
N MET A 1 38.74 -4.80 -6.99
CA MET A 1 37.39 -4.78 -6.38
C MET A 1 37.04 -3.36 -5.98
N ILE A 2 35.88 -2.89 -6.38
CA ILE A 2 35.39 -1.57 -6.01
C ILE A 2 34.51 -1.74 -4.77
N ALA A 3 34.84 -1.04 -3.69
CA ALA A 3 34.01 -1.01 -2.49
C ALA A 3 33.01 0.16 -2.61
N PHE A 4 31.73 -0.13 -2.47
CA PHE A 4 30.69 0.90 -2.43
C PHE A 4 30.44 1.28 -0.98
N THR A 5 30.54 2.58 -0.69
CA THR A 5 30.27 3.15 0.63
C THR A 5 28.98 3.98 0.64
N ALA A 6 27.96 3.50 -0.07
CA ALA A 6 26.66 4.16 -0.05
C ALA A 6 26.01 4.05 1.35
N PRO A 7 25.29 5.08 1.80
CA PRO A 7 24.53 4.97 3.03
C PRO A 7 23.52 3.83 2.98
N THR A 8 23.36 3.11 4.06
CA THR A 8 22.33 2.08 4.17
C THR A 8 20.99 2.76 4.38
N PRO A 9 19.98 2.47 3.55
CA PRO A 9 18.64 3.00 3.77
C PRO A 9 18.10 2.51 5.11
N SER A 10 17.36 3.36 5.79
CA SER A 10 16.66 3.01 7.01
C SER A 10 15.15 3.21 6.84
N LEU A 11 14.37 2.56 7.71
CA LEU A 11 12.93 2.64 7.69
C LEU A 11 12.44 3.25 9.00
N THR A 12 11.52 4.19 8.89
CA THR A 12 10.86 4.81 10.04
C THR A 12 9.36 4.58 9.94
N ALA A 13 8.75 3.94 10.93
CA ALA A 13 7.31 3.76 10.97
C ALA A 13 6.62 5.12 11.03
N ALA A 14 5.70 5.38 10.11
CA ALA A 14 5.08 6.69 9.95
C ALA A 14 3.56 6.64 10.02
N PHE A 15 2.92 5.67 9.36
CA PHE A 15 1.47 5.59 9.26
C PHE A 15 0.99 4.16 9.45
N ASP A 16 -0.24 4.05 9.95
CA ASP A 16 -1.02 2.83 9.95
C ASP A 16 -2.25 3.00 9.06
N LEU A 17 -2.43 2.11 8.11
CA LEU A 17 -3.63 2.02 7.29
C LEU A 17 -4.54 0.93 7.86
N HIS A 18 -5.74 1.34 8.31
CA HIS A 18 -6.80 0.44 8.72
C HIS A 18 -7.73 0.26 7.53
N LEU A 19 -7.57 -0.85 6.80
CA LEU A 19 -8.26 -1.07 5.54
C LEU A 19 -9.52 -1.92 5.74
N GLN A 20 -10.64 -1.44 5.20
CA GLN A 20 -11.89 -2.19 5.12
C GLN A 20 -12.03 -2.70 3.69
N ARG A 21 -11.88 -3.99 3.51
CA ARG A 21 -11.96 -4.65 2.21
C ARG A 21 -13.27 -5.38 2.04
N ALA A 22 -13.85 -5.28 0.85
CA ALA A 22 -14.94 -6.13 0.45
C ALA A 22 -14.42 -7.55 0.13
N ALA A 23 -15.33 -8.52 0.02
CA ALA A 23 -14.97 -9.84 -0.40
C ALA A 23 -14.30 -9.83 -1.79
N PRO A 24 -13.26 -10.65 -2.03
CA PRO A 24 -12.62 -10.72 -3.33
C PRO A 24 -13.58 -11.16 -4.42
N ILE A 25 -13.45 -10.55 -5.60
CA ILE A 25 -14.12 -10.99 -6.82
C ILE A 25 -13.09 -11.74 -7.64
N VAL A 26 -13.32 -13.02 -7.87
CA VAL A 26 -12.42 -13.86 -8.64
C VAL A 26 -12.74 -13.71 -10.12
N VAL A 27 -11.79 -13.22 -10.90
CA VAL A 27 -11.89 -13.18 -12.36
C VAL A 27 -11.67 -14.59 -12.91
N GLY A 28 -10.70 -15.32 -12.36
CA GLY A 28 -10.37 -16.67 -12.74
C GLY A 28 -8.96 -16.79 -13.28
N ARG A 29 -8.69 -17.92 -13.92
CA ARG A 29 -7.40 -18.16 -14.57
C ARG A 29 -7.27 -17.26 -15.79
N ILE A 30 -6.10 -16.62 -15.92
CA ILE A 30 -5.81 -15.78 -17.07
C ILE A 30 -4.83 -16.47 -18.02
N GLY A 31 -4.88 -16.08 -19.32
CA GLY A 31 -4.11 -16.75 -20.36
C GLY A 31 -2.61 -16.70 -20.21
N THR A 32 -2.09 -15.73 -19.45
CA THR A 32 -0.66 -15.60 -19.14
C THR A 32 -0.23 -16.39 -17.91
N GLY A 33 -1.16 -17.10 -17.28
CA GLY A 33 -0.94 -17.90 -16.07
C GLY A 33 -1.39 -17.19 -14.80
N GLY A 34 -1.73 -18.00 -13.80
CA GLY A 34 -2.19 -17.52 -12.50
C GLY A 34 -3.69 -17.26 -12.43
N VAL A 35 -4.13 -16.93 -11.23
CA VAL A 35 -5.53 -16.63 -10.92
C VAL A 35 -5.65 -15.17 -10.53
N ARG A 36 -6.44 -14.41 -11.29
CA ARG A 36 -6.71 -12.99 -11.05
C ARG A 36 -7.89 -12.83 -10.11
N SER A 37 -7.76 -11.96 -9.13
CA SER A 37 -8.87 -11.48 -8.32
C SER A 37 -8.78 -9.96 -8.11
N HIS A 38 -9.91 -9.39 -7.73
CA HIS A 38 -10.06 -7.96 -7.47
C HIS A 38 -10.66 -7.76 -6.09
N VAL A 39 -10.09 -6.86 -5.30
CA VAL A 39 -10.61 -6.49 -3.98
C VAL A 39 -10.91 -5.00 -3.97
N THR A 40 -12.15 -4.65 -3.66
CA THR A 40 -12.53 -3.26 -3.46
C THR A 40 -12.23 -2.87 -2.02
N VAL A 41 -11.55 -1.75 -1.84
CA VAL A 41 -11.38 -1.11 -0.54
C VAL A 41 -12.54 -0.14 -0.35
N ILE A 42 -13.40 -0.42 0.63
CA ILE A 42 -14.64 0.31 0.83
C ILE A 42 -14.51 1.46 1.84
N GLY A 43 -13.42 1.49 2.59
CA GLY A 43 -13.21 2.52 3.60
C GLY A 43 -12.05 2.19 4.52
N GLY A 44 -11.96 2.94 5.60
CA GLY A 44 -10.95 2.78 6.62
C GLY A 44 -10.38 4.12 7.05
N ARG A 45 -9.23 4.08 7.72
CA ARG A 45 -8.57 5.28 8.19
C ARG A 45 -7.06 5.19 8.09
N LEU A 46 -6.44 6.34 7.93
CA LEU A 46 -5.01 6.55 8.04
C LEU A 46 -4.72 7.19 9.39
N GLU A 47 -3.87 6.57 10.18
CA GLU A 47 -3.37 7.12 11.44
C GLU A 47 -1.88 7.40 11.32
N GLY A 48 -1.44 8.52 11.84
CA GLY A 48 -0.02 8.86 11.86
C GLY A 48 0.22 10.35 11.91
N ARG A 49 1.49 10.71 11.77
CA ARG A 49 1.95 12.09 11.78
C ARG A 49 2.54 12.46 10.42
N PRO A 50 2.41 13.71 9.96
CA PRO A 50 1.87 14.89 10.67
C PRO A 50 0.35 14.94 10.76
N GLU A 51 -0.38 14.20 9.91
CA GLU A 51 -1.83 14.12 10.02
C GLU A 51 -2.35 12.77 9.53
N GLY A 52 -3.49 12.38 10.04
CA GLY A 52 -4.23 11.22 9.57
C GLY A 52 -5.32 11.60 8.58
N GLY A 53 -6.19 10.64 8.28
CA GLY A 53 -7.28 10.85 7.36
C GLY A 53 -8.22 9.66 7.28
N GLU A 54 -9.15 9.75 6.35
CA GLU A 54 -10.14 8.74 6.05
C GLU A 54 -9.83 8.10 4.71
N ILE A 55 -9.81 6.76 4.66
CA ILE A 55 -9.72 6.03 3.40
C ILE A 55 -11.13 6.03 2.80
N ILE A 56 -11.30 6.72 1.68
CA ILE A 56 -12.60 6.91 1.04
C ILE A 56 -12.90 5.92 -0.06
N GLY A 57 -11.91 5.11 -0.43
CA GLY A 57 -12.08 4.06 -1.43
C GLY A 57 -10.74 3.54 -1.92
N GLY A 58 -10.80 2.63 -2.85
CA GLY A 58 -9.63 2.08 -3.48
C GLY A 58 -9.84 0.69 -4.03
N SER A 59 -8.76 0.11 -4.52
CA SER A 59 -8.79 -1.22 -5.10
C SER A 59 -7.44 -1.91 -4.96
N GLU A 60 -7.51 -3.24 -4.94
CA GLU A 60 -6.34 -4.10 -5.03
C GLU A 60 -6.59 -5.13 -6.13
N THR A 61 -5.67 -5.23 -7.08
CA THR A 61 -5.66 -6.31 -8.06
C THR A 61 -4.63 -7.33 -7.64
N ARG A 62 -4.99 -8.61 -7.65
CA ARG A 62 -4.16 -9.70 -7.17
C ARG A 62 -4.01 -10.76 -8.23
N LEU A 63 -2.81 -11.27 -8.39
CA LEU A 63 -2.51 -12.39 -9.28
C LEU A 63 -1.78 -13.47 -8.48
N LYS A 64 -2.48 -14.55 -8.19
CA LYS A 64 -1.89 -15.71 -7.52
C LYS A 64 -1.17 -16.58 -8.54
N ARG A 65 0.15 -16.69 -8.42
CA ARG A 65 0.99 -17.50 -9.29
C ARG A 65 0.97 -18.97 -8.86
N ALA A 66 1.48 -19.83 -9.76
CA ALA A 66 1.60 -21.26 -9.48
C ALA A 66 2.53 -21.60 -8.32
N ASP A 67 3.53 -20.72 -8.02
CA ASP A 67 4.45 -20.89 -6.91
C ASP A 67 3.85 -20.47 -5.55
N GLY A 68 2.59 -20.04 -5.52
CA GLY A 68 1.90 -19.61 -4.31
C GLY A 68 2.10 -18.15 -3.95
N VAL A 69 2.96 -17.42 -4.66
CA VAL A 69 3.14 -15.98 -4.46
C VAL A 69 2.00 -15.24 -5.15
N THR A 70 1.40 -14.29 -4.43
CA THR A 70 0.40 -13.39 -5.00
C THR A 70 1.04 -12.03 -5.26
N LEU A 71 1.02 -11.60 -6.52
CA LEU A 71 1.43 -10.25 -6.90
C LEU A 71 0.24 -9.31 -6.67
N VAL A 72 0.51 -8.14 -6.11
CA VAL A 72 -0.54 -7.19 -5.71
C VAL A 72 -0.23 -5.80 -6.26
N GLU A 73 -1.24 -5.17 -6.86
CA GLU A 73 -1.22 -3.75 -7.22
C GLU A 73 -2.33 -3.07 -6.44
N VAL A 74 -2.02 -1.93 -5.83
CA VAL A 74 -2.97 -1.22 -4.97
C VAL A 74 -3.11 0.24 -5.37
N ALA A 75 -4.29 0.78 -5.12
CA ALA A 75 -4.55 2.21 -5.16
C ALA A 75 -5.54 2.54 -4.05
N TYR A 76 -5.17 3.46 -3.17
CA TYR A 76 -6.00 3.90 -2.05
C TYR A 76 -6.25 5.40 -2.16
N LEU A 77 -7.51 5.81 -2.06
CA LEU A 77 -7.89 7.21 -1.99
C LEU A 77 -8.08 7.60 -0.53
N ILE A 78 -7.40 8.64 -0.10
CA ILE A 78 -7.37 9.07 1.30
C ILE A 78 -7.70 10.56 1.34
N ARG A 79 -8.72 10.92 2.13
CA ARG A 79 -8.99 12.31 2.45
C ARG A 79 -8.32 12.64 3.76
N LEU A 80 -7.34 13.52 3.71
CA LEU A 80 -6.61 13.96 4.89
C LEU A 80 -7.49 14.83 5.79
N ALA A 81 -7.12 14.92 7.06
CA ALA A 81 -7.83 15.75 8.03
C ALA A 81 -7.95 17.22 7.60
N SER A 82 -6.94 17.72 6.85
CA SER A 82 -6.96 19.07 6.27
C SER A 82 -7.93 19.24 5.10
N GLY A 83 -8.50 18.16 4.58
CA GLY A 83 -9.44 18.17 3.46
C GLY A 83 -8.84 17.82 2.11
N ALA A 84 -7.52 17.78 1.98
CA ALA A 84 -6.87 17.38 0.74
C ALA A 84 -7.08 15.88 0.50
N THR A 85 -7.23 15.48 -0.77
CA THR A 85 -7.29 14.08 -1.16
C THR A 85 -5.97 13.66 -1.78
N VAL A 86 -5.40 12.58 -1.28
CA VAL A 86 -4.20 11.98 -1.81
C VAL A 86 -4.49 10.56 -2.31
N ARG A 87 -3.70 10.10 -3.26
CA ARG A 87 -3.81 8.74 -3.78
C ARG A 87 -2.51 7.99 -3.48
N GLY A 88 -2.60 6.97 -2.62
CA GLY A 88 -1.50 6.04 -2.41
C GLY A 88 -1.58 4.91 -3.43
N HIS A 89 -0.50 4.64 -4.16
CA HIS A 89 -0.46 3.57 -5.14
C HIS A 89 0.85 2.82 -5.06
N GLY A 90 0.81 1.55 -5.37
CA GLY A 90 2.01 0.74 -5.29
C GLY A 90 1.81 -0.69 -5.73
N THR A 91 2.88 -1.42 -5.64
CA THR A 91 2.93 -2.83 -5.99
C THR A 91 3.68 -3.61 -4.93
N GLY A 92 3.41 -4.88 -4.86
CA GLY A 92 4.10 -5.75 -3.94
C GLY A 92 3.68 -7.20 -4.08
N TYR A 93 3.84 -7.94 -3.01
CA TYR A 93 3.57 -9.36 -3.04
C TYR A 93 3.17 -9.89 -1.66
N GLU A 94 2.53 -11.04 -1.69
CA GLU A 94 2.16 -11.80 -0.50
C GLU A 94 2.59 -13.25 -0.75
N GLU A 95 3.43 -13.77 0.12
CA GLU A 95 3.78 -15.19 0.09
C GLU A 95 2.64 -16.00 0.72
N ALA A 96 2.49 -17.26 0.31
CA ALA A 96 1.48 -18.15 0.88
C ALA A 96 1.66 -18.23 2.41
N GLY A 97 0.66 -17.79 3.17
CA GLY A 97 0.71 -17.72 4.63
C GLY A 97 1.62 -16.62 5.18
N GLY A 98 2.15 -15.74 4.32
CA GLY A 98 3.03 -14.65 4.70
C GLY A 98 2.36 -13.28 4.77
N ALA A 99 3.14 -12.28 5.11
CA ALA A 99 2.68 -10.89 5.13
C ALA A 99 2.54 -10.33 3.73
N LEU A 100 1.63 -9.38 3.56
CA LEU A 100 1.56 -8.53 2.38
C LEU A 100 2.61 -7.43 2.52
N ARG A 101 3.47 -7.29 1.51
CA ARG A 101 4.52 -6.27 1.44
C ARG A 101 4.40 -5.47 0.17
N LEU A 102 4.39 -4.15 0.31
CA LEU A 102 4.20 -3.21 -0.79
C LEU A 102 5.28 -2.14 -0.77
N SER A 103 5.62 -1.62 -1.95
CA SER A 103 6.20 -0.28 -2.07
C SER A 103 5.09 0.68 -2.46
N LEU A 104 5.05 1.86 -1.84
CA LEU A 104 3.95 2.80 -1.98
C LEU A 104 4.47 4.22 -2.19
N LEU A 105 3.84 4.91 -3.14
CA LEU A 105 4.03 6.34 -3.38
C LEU A 105 2.68 7.03 -3.28
N PHE A 106 2.70 8.34 -2.95
CA PHE A 106 1.49 9.15 -2.91
C PHE A 106 1.50 10.16 -4.04
N GLU A 107 0.38 10.26 -4.73
CA GLU A 107 0.06 11.39 -5.59
C GLU A 107 -0.67 12.43 -4.73
N THR A 108 -0.20 13.66 -4.76
CA THR A 108 -0.74 14.75 -3.98
C THR A 108 -1.21 15.87 -4.88
N PRO A 109 -2.26 16.63 -4.50
CA PRO A 109 -2.69 17.77 -5.31
C PRO A 109 -1.61 18.85 -5.34
N GLN A 110 -1.51 19.56 -6.47
CA GLN A 110 -0.59 20.67 -6.63
C GLN A 110 -0.98 21.85 -5.75
N GLU A 111 -2.28 22.07 -5.57
CA GLU A 111 -2.81 23.17 -4.75
C GLU A 111 -3.11 22.68 -3.34
N GLY A 112 -2.88 23.56 -2.37
CA GLY A 112 -3.12 23.28 -0.97
C GLY A 112 -1.85 22.85 -0.24
N ALA A 113 -1.92 22.89 1.08
CA ALA A 113 -0.82 22.51 1.93
C ALA A 113 -0.92 21.01 2.27
N VAL A 114 -0.22 20.18 1.50
CA VAL A 114 -0.07 18.77 1.82
C VAL A 114 1.27 18.59 2.52
N PRO A 115 1.32 17.91 3.68
CA PRO A 115 2.58 17.69 4.40
C PRO A 115 3.63 16.98 3.53
N ASP A 116 4.90 17.37 3.69
CA ASP A 116 6.03 16.81 2.96
C ASP A 116 6.17 15.30 3.13
N ALA A 117 5.66 14.75 4.23
CA ALA A 117 5.65 13.31 4.48
C ALA A 117 5.00 12.53 3.32
N PHE A 118 3.99 13.10 2.65
CA PHE A 118 3.33 12.44 1.51
C PHE A 118 4.13 12.53 0.21
N GLY A 119 5.24 13.27 0.19
CA GLY A 119 6.18 13.30 -0.92
C GLY A 119 7.32 12.27 -0.80
N ARG A 120 7.23 11.34 0.12
CA ARG A 120 8.26 10.33 0.38
C ARG A 120 7.81 8.96 -0.12
N ALA A 121 8.79 8.05 -0.27
CA ALA A 121 8.53 6.65 -0.59
C ALA A 121 8.36 5.83 0.69
N TYR A 122 7.47 4.85 0.62
CA TYR A 122 7.12 4.00 1.76
C TYR A 122 7.19 2.53 1.40
N VAL A 123 7.50 1.72 2.40
CA VAL A 123 7.30 0.27 2.37
C VAL A 123 6.15 -0.05 3.32
N GLY A 124 5.12 -0.71 2.81
CA GLY A 124 4.00 -1.17 3.60
C GLY A 124 4.14 -2.64 3.97
N GLU A 125 3.80 -2.99 5.19
CA GLU A 125 3.71 -4.37 5.63
C GLU A 125 2.42 -4.60 6.39
N GLN A 126 1.65 -5.60 5.95
CA GLN A 126 0.46 -6.06 6.64
C GLN A 126 0.65 -7.52 7.03
N PRO A 127 0.83 -7.81 8.34
CA PRO A 127 0.93 -9.19 8.82
C PRO A 127 -0.32 -10.00 8.48
N THR A 128 -0.18 -11.32 8.36
CA THR A 128 -1.24 -12.24 7.94
C THR A 128 -2.50 -12.13 8.79
N ASP A 129 -2.36 -11.96 10.09
CA ASP A 129 -3.50 -11.93 11.03
C ASP A 129 -3.92 -10.52 11.41
N SER A 130 -3.43 -9.52 10.69
CA SER A 130 -3.72 -8.12 10.98
C SER A 130 -4.57 -7.49 9.88
N ARG A 131 -5.42 -6.53 10.27
CA ARG A 131 -6.15 -5.65 9.36
C ARG A 131 -5.42 -4.32 9.15
N VAL A 132 -4.25 -4.18 9.76
CA VAL A 132 -3.48 -2.93 9.73
C VAL A 132 -2.24 -3.12 8.89
N MET A 133 -2.06 -2.23 7.92
CA MET A 133 -0.83 -2.11 7.16
C MET A 133 -0.03 -0.95 7.73
N THR A 134 1.17 -1.23 8.21
CA THR A 134 2.08 -0.18 8.67
C THR A 134 2.93 0.29 7.51
N LEU A 135 2.96 1.61 7.31
CA LEU A 135 3.81 2.25 6.30
C LEU A 135 5.07 2.76 6.96
N HIS A 136 6.20 2.28 6.48
CA HIS A 136 7.53 2.72 6.90
C HIS A 136 8.10 3.64 5.83
N ARG A 137 8.48 4.86 6.23
CA ARG A 137 9.17 5.79 5.33
C ARG A 137 10.58 5.28 5.06
N ILE A 138 10.99 5.38 3.81
CA ILE A 138 12.38 5.12 3.41
C ILE A 138 13.18 6.40 3.61
N ASP A 139 14.17 6.33 4.47
CA ASP A 139 15.05 7.45 4.79
C ASP A 139 16.41 7.35 4.07
#